data_68b194444af272590e13464cdde85c74
#
_entry.id   68b194444af272590e13464cdde85c74
#
_cell.length_a   1.000
_cell.length_b   1.000
_cell.length_c   1.000
_cell.angle_alpha   90.00
_cell.angle_beta   90.00
_cell.angle_gamma   90.00
#
_symmetry.space_group_name_H-M   'P 1'
#
loop_
_entity.id
_entity.type
_entity.pdbx_description
1 polymer ?
#
loop_
_entity_poly.entity_id
_entity_poly.type
_entity_poly.pdbx_seq_one_letter_code
_entity_poly.pdbx_strand_id
1 'polypeptide(L)'
;MSEMQQTRNGSVALSKDVLVPSVQRIGRREIEITYLGTNSAGQATWIMWNADDPHLIGMLSQGKMGYHFEQRTSTGVMLHENISLSRVQRALGG
;
A
#
# COMPACT_ATOMS: atom_id res chain seq x y z
N MET A 1 8.84 12.72 -20.48
CA MET A 1 8.75 12.55 -20.06
C MET A 1 8.39 12.33 -19.29
N SER A 2 8.19 12.07 -19.00
CA SER A 2 7.82 11.84 -18.28
C SER A 2 7.84 11.71 -17.36
N GLU A 3 8.00 11.61 -16.92
CA GLU A 3 8.07 11.45 -16.05
C GLU A 3 7.60 11.80 -15.30
N MET A 4 7.38 12.15 -15.37
CA MET A 4 6.94 12.54 -14.71
C MET A 4 6.01 12.54 -14.20
N GLN A 5 5.63 11.97 -14.05
CA GLN A 5 4.84 11.90 -13.61
C GLN A 5 4.44 11.76 -12.64
N GLN A 6 4.52 11.40 -12.18
CA GLN A 6 4.32 11.22 -11.24
C GLN A 6 4.15 11.80 -10.35
N THR A 7 4.20 11.67 -10.31
CA THR A 7 4.29 12.25 -9.27
C THR A 7 3.29 12.99 -8.66
N ARG A 8 2.51 12.69 -8.81
CA ARG A 8 1.52 13.31 -8.47
C ARG A 8 1.19 13.23 -7.11
N ASN A 9 1.59 13.92 -6.24
CA ASN A 9 1.09 14.11 -4.92
C ASN A 9 0.95 12.87 -4.09
N GLY A 10 1.84 11.95 -4.27
CA GLY A 10 1.86 10.75 -3.47
C GLY A 10 0.74 9.77 -3.78
N SER A 11 0.24 9.80 -4.99
CA SER A 11 -0.72 8.77 -5.40
C SER A 11 -0.07 7.41 -5.38
N VAL A 12 -0.72 6.46 -4.74
CA VAL A 12 -0.23 5.09 -4.67
C VAL A 12 -0.50 4.38 -5.99
N ALA A 13 0.55 3.81 -6.56
CA ALA A 13 0.42 2.99 -7.75
C ALA A 13 0.49 1.53 -7.31
N LEU A 14 -0.55 0.77 -7.58
CA LEU A 14 -0.64 -0.63 -7.19
C LEU A 14 -0.39 -1.51 -8.41
N SER A 15 0.87 -1.93 -8.55
CA SER A 15 1.26 -2.84 -9.63
C SER A 15 0.70 -4.22 -9.34
N LYS A 16 0.44 -5.00 -10.38
CA LYS A 16 0.06 -6.39 -10.24
C LYS A 16 1.12 -7.32 -10.82
N ASP A 17 2.36 -6.88 -10.79
CA ASP A 17 3.49 -7.74 -11.13
C ASP A 17 3.88 -8.50 -9.87
N VAL A 18 3.57 -9.79 -9.87
CA VAL A 18 3.73 -10.62 -8.67
C VAL A 18 5.16 -10.66 -8.19
N LEU A 19 5.33 -10.34 -6.92
CA LEU A 19 6.61 -10.37 -6.22
C LEU A 19 7.67 -9.41 -6.77
N VAL A 20 7.25 -8.40 -7.51
CA VAL A 20 8.16 -7.36 -7.97
C VAL A 20 7.97 -6.13 -7.10
N PRO A 21 8.96 -5.78 -6.27
CA PRO A 21 8.82 -4.63 -5.38
C PRO A 21 8.77 -3.31 -6.15
N SER A 22 7.98 -2.40 -5.66
CA SER A 22 7.89 -1.05 -6.21
C SER A 22 8.07 -0.06 -5.06
N VAL A 23 9.11 0.76 -5.14
CA VAL A 23 9.37 1.75 -4.10
C VAL A 23 8.77 3.07 -4.52
N GLN A 24 7.94 3.63 -3.67
CA GLN A 24 7.20 4.86 -3.96
C GLN A 24 7.33 5.82 -2.80
N ARG A 25 7.34 7.10 -3.12
CA ARG A 25 7.33 8.12 -2.08
C ARG A 25 5.90 8.53 -1.83
N ILE A 26 5.44 8.32 -0.61
CA ILE A 26 4.09 8.68 -0.19
C ILE A 26 4.21 9.59 1.02
N GLY A 27 3.88 10.86 0.83
CA GLY A 27 4.13 11.84 1.86
C GLY A 27 5.61 11.97 2.10
N ARG A 28 6.06 11.69 3.31
CA ARG A 28 7.47 11.78 3.66
C ARG A 28 8.16 10.42 3.72
N ARG A 29 7.46 9.38 3.34
CA ARG A 29 7.99 8.02 3.47
C ARG A 29 8.30 7.40 2.13
N GLU A 30 9.34 6.59 2.13
CA GLU A 30 9.65 5.70 1.02
C GLU A 30 9.02 4.37 1.37
N ILE A 31 8.05 3.95 0.60
CA ILE A 31 7.28 2.75 0.87
C ILE A 31 7.53 1.72 -0.22
N GLU A 32 7.88 0.51 0.17
CA GLU A 32 8.04 -0.58 -0.78
C GLU A 32 6.74 -1.38 -0.80
N ILE A 33 6.14 -1.51 -1.97
CA ILE A 33 4.88 -2.21 -2.15
C ILE A 33 5.10 -3.38 -3.09
N THR A 34 4.69 -4.56 -2.67
CA THR A 34 4.85 -5.77 -3.46
C THR A 34 3.51 -6.48 -3.58
N TYR A 35 3.14 -6.81 -4.81
CA TYR A 35 1.90 -7.54 -5.06
C TYR A 35 2.13 -9.03 -4.76
N LEU A 36 1.26 -9.59 -3.96
CA LEU A 36 1.37 -10.99 -3.55
C LEU A 36 0.47 -11.94 -4.34
N GLY A 37 -0.32 -11.40 -5.26
CA GLY A 37 -1.33 -12.19 -5.95
C GLY A 37 -2.66 -12.07 -5.25
N THR A 38 -3.53 -13.06 -5.47
CA THR A 38 -4.85 -13.05 -4.84
C THR A 38 -4.86 -13.94 -3.60
N ASN A 39 -5.63 -13.53 -2.60
CA ASN A 39 -5.78 -14.32 -1.39
C ASN A 39 -6.86 -15.38 -1.60
N SER A 40 -7.19 -16.14 -0.53
CA SER A 40 -8.17 -17.23 -0.63
C SER A 40 -9.57 -16.73 -0.99
N ALA A 41 -9.85 -15.45 -0.76
CA ALA A 41 -11.12 -14.85 -1.13
C ALA A 41 -11.11 -14.29 -2.56
N GLY A 42 -10.02 -14.48 -3.29
CA GLY A 42 -9.89 -13.97 -4.65
C GLY A 42 -9.59 -12.49 -4.73
N GLN A 43 -9.13 -11.89 -3.65
CA GLN A 43 -8.85 -10.46 -3.60
C GLN A 43 -7.37 -10.19 -3.84
N ALA A 44 -7.08 -9.21 -4.69
CA ALA A 44 -5.70 -8.77 -4.94
C ALA A 44 -5.12 -8.25 -3.63
N THR A 45 -3.90 -8.65 -3.31
CA THR A 45 -3.27 -8.37 -2.02
C THR A 45 -1.86 -7.85 -2.20
N TRP A 46 -1.50 -6.83 -1.44
CA TRP A 46 -0.17 -6.23 -1.46
C TRP A 46 0.37 -6.17 -0.04
N ILE A 47 1.70 -6.34 0.08
CA ILE A 47 2.39 -6.13 1.34
C ILE A 47 3.18 -4.83 1.25
N MET A 48 3.24 -4.09 2.34
CA MET A 48 3.88 -2.78 2.35
C MET A 48 4.91 -2.67 3.45
N TRP A 49 6.10 -2.22 3.08
CA TRP A 49 7.23 -2.06 3.98
C TRP A 49 7.73 -0.63 3.94
N ASN A 50 8.30 -0.19 5.05
CA ASN A 50 9.03 1.06 5.05
C ASN A 50 10.39 0.78 4.43
N ALA A 51 10.73 1.47 3.32
CA ALA A 51 11.95 1.19 2.59
C ALA A 51 13.19 1.76 3.27
N ASP A 52 13.04 2.90 3.96
CA ASP A 52 14.18 3.54 4.62
C ASP A 52 14.63 2.80 5.87
N ASP A 53 13.66 2.28 6.60
CA ASP A 53 13.93 1.58 7.84
C ASP A 53 13.05 0.33 7.78
N PRO A 54 13.58 -0.76 7.22
CA PRO A 54 12.74 -1.91 6.90
C PRO A 54 11.95 -2.47 8.07
N HIS A 55 10.68 -2.14 8.07
CA HIS A 55 9.72 -2.76 8.98
C HIS A 55 8.39 -2.83 8.26
N LEU A 56 7.58 -3.79 8.65
CA LEU A 56 6.30 -4.03 8.02
C LEU A 56 5.33 -2.90 8.38
N ILE A 57 4.76 -2.28 7.36
CA ILE A 57 3.74 -1.26 7.55
C ILE A 57 2.36 -1.90 7.59
N GLY A 58 2.11 -2.85 6.69
CA GLY A 58 0.83 -3.52 6.68
C GLY A 58 0.55 -4.28 5.41
N MET A 59 -0.68 -4.73 5.30
CA MET A 59 -1.16 -5.46 4.13
C MET A 59 -2.44 -4.85 3.61
N LEU A 60 -2.55 -4.79 2.30
CA LEU A 60 -3.69 -4.19 1.63
C LEU A 60 -4.35 -5.24 0.76
N SER A 61 -5.67 -5.32 0.80
CA SER A 61 -6.40 -6.16 -0.14
C SER A 61 -7.54 -5.36 -0.76
N GLN A 62 -7.89 -5.73 -1.99
CA GLN A 62 -8.92 -5.01 -2.74
C GLN A 62 -10.23 -5.79 -2.69
N GLY A 63 -11.20 -5.25 -1.98
CA GLY A 63 -12.52 -5.82 -1.90
C GLY A 63 -13.46 -5.19 -2.92
N LYS A 64 -14.72 -5.62 -2.90
CA LYS A 64 -15.72 -5.12 -3.83
C LYS A 64 -16.12 -3.68 -3.56
N MET A 65 -16.13 -3.29 -2.30
CA MET A 65 -16.63 -1.99 -1.90
C MET A 65 -15.52 -1.03 -1.49
N GLY A 66 -14.29 -1.44 -1.59
CA GLY A 66 -13.17 -0.62 -1.20
C GLY A 66 -11.99 -1.49 -0.81
N TYR A 67 -11.01 -0.88 -0.18
CA TYR A 67 -9.83 -1.60 0.25
C TYR A 67 -9.90 -1.95 1.71
N HIS A 68 -9.27 -3.05 2.07
CA HIS A 68 -9.07 -3.44 3.47
C HIS A 68 -7.59 -3.27 3.75
N PHE A 69 -7.27 -2.44 4.74
CA PHE A 69 -5.88 -2.18 5.08
C PHE A 69 -5.62 -2.58 6.51
N GLU A 70 -4.71 -3.53 6.67
CA GLU A 70 -4.30 -4.02 7.97
C GLU A 70 -3.00 -3.31 8.32
N GLN A 71 -3.11 -2.26 9.11
CA GLN A 71 -1.99 -1.39 9.42
C GLN A 71 -1.32 -1.79 10.73
N ARG A 72 0.00 -1.98 10.68
CA ARG A 72 0.75 -2.27 11.90
C ARG A 72 1.01 -0.98 12.63
N THR A 73 0.79 -1.01 13.94
CA THR A 73 1.05 0.14 14.79
C THR A 73 1.96 -0.29 15.93
N SER A 74 2.41 0.66 16.74
CA SER A 74 3.29 0.36 17.86
C SER A 74 2.61 -0.50 18.93
N THR A 75 1.27 -0.49 18.96
CA THR A 75 0.53 -1.21 19.98
C THR A 75 -0.24 -2.43 19.41
N GLY A 76 -0.09 -2.69 18.11
CA GLY A 76 -0.79 -3.83 17.52
C GLY A 76 -1.14 -3.60 16.07
N VAL A 77 -2.37 -3.94 15.70
CA VAL A 77 -2.85 -3.85 14.33
C VAL A 77 -4.13 -3.03 14.30
N MET A 78 -4.22 -2.10 13.37
CA MET A 78 -5.44 -1.33 13.14
C MET A 78 -6.04 -1.77 11.81
N LEU A 79 -7.30 -2.20 11.83
CA LEU A 79 -7.99 -2.63 10.63
C LEU A 79 -8.84 -1.52 10.06
N HIS A 80 -8.63 -1.23 8.79
CA HIS A 80 -9.46 -0.28 8.05
C HIS A 80 -10.20 -1.08 6.99
N GLU A 81 -11.52 -1.03 6.99
CA GLU A 81 -12.31 -1.81 6.04
C GLU A 81 -13.13 -0.92 5.13
N ASN A 82 -13.20 -1.30 3.87
CA ASN A 82 -13.98 -0.60 2.85
C ASN A 82 -13.63 0.87 2.73
N ILE A 83 -12.33 1.15 2.73
CA ILE A 83 -11.86 2.52 2.59
C ILE A 83 -11.35 2.77 1.17
N SER A 84 -11.32 4.04 0.79
CA SER A 84 -10.83 4.43 -0.52
C SER A 84 -9.31 4.35 -0.57
N LEU A 85 -8.76 4.28 -1.77
CA LEU A 85 -7.32 4.27 -1.93
C LEU A 85 -6.70 5.56 -1.39
N SER A 86 -7.40 6.69 -1.52
CA SER A 86 -6.87 7.94 -0.99
C SER A 86 -6.76 7.91 0.53
N ARG A 87 -7.64 7.17 1.21
CA ARG A 87 -7.53 7.02 2.66
C ARG A 87 -6.37 6.10 3.04
N VAL A 88 -6.15 5.06 2.26
CA VAL A 88 -4.97 4.21 2.45
C VAL A 88 -3.71 5.05 2.32
N GLN A 89 -3.67 5.86 1.27
CA GLN A 89 -2.54 6.73 0.99
C GLN A 89 -2.28 7.70 2.13
N ARG A 90 -3.33 8.25 2.69
CA ARG A 90 -3.22 9.16 3.81
C ARG A 90 -2.67 8.46 5.04
N ALA A 91 -3.11 7.23 5.28
CA ALA A 91 -2.62 6.44 6.40
C ALA A 91 -1.14 6.10 6.22
N LEU A 92 -0.72 5.83 4.98
CA LEU A 92 0.67 5.50 4.69
C LEU A 92 1.58 6.72 4.85
N GLY A 93 1.12 7.86 4.40
CA GLY A 93 1.94 9.07 4.41
C GLY A 93 2.02 9.75 5.75
N GLY A 94 1.15 9.37 6.61
CA GLY A 94 0.98 10.00 7.84
C GLY A 94 1.51 9.99 8.98
#